data_74eb4aad39a2f270bdf3755c8d3c5d52
#
_entry.id   74eb4aad39a2f270bdf3755c8d3c5d52
#
_cell.length_a   1.000
_cell.length_b   1.000
_cell.length_c   1.000
_cell.angle_alpha   90.00
_cell.angle_beta   90.00
_cell.angle_gamma   90.00
#
_symmetry.space_group_name_H-M   'P 1'
#
loop_
_entity.id
_entity.type
_entity.pdbx_description
1 polymer ?
#
loop_
_entity_poly.entity_id
_entity_poly.type
_entity_poly.pdbx_seq_one_letter_code
_entity_poly.pdbx_strand_id
1 'polypeptide(L)'
;FWVFVNDIFHHTQGNGGGVADLASVVTGVGADLDAFRECLGSGKYEDKVEADIQKAKSYGVNGTPATFVVDNHTGKSQLLGGAQPA
;
A
#
# COMPACT_ATOMS: atom_id res chain seq x y z
N PHE A 1 -0.78 -13.61 -2.99
CA PHE A 1 -0.65 -12.14 -2.86
C PHE A 1 -1.76 -11.39 -3.59
N TRP A 2 -1.87 -11.53 -4.92
CA TRP A 2 -2.85 -10.75 -5.71
C TRP A 2 -4.29 -11.05 -5.36
N VAL A 3 -4.61 -12.31 -5.05
CA VAL A 3 -5.97 -12.72 -4.60
C VAL A 3 -6.30 -12.01 -3.28
N PHE A 4 -5.36 -11.95 -2.35
CA PHE A 4 -5.53 -11.24 -1.08
C PHE A 4 -5.75 -9.74 -1.31
N VAL A 5 -4.92 -9.10 -2.11
CA VAL A 5 -5.05 -7.67 -2.44
C VAL A 5 -6.41 -7.36 -3.06
N ASN A 6 -6.85 -8.17 -4.01
CA ASN A 6 -8.16 -8.01 -4.65
C ASN A 6 -9.32 -8.14 -3.63
N ASP A 7 -9.21 -9.09 -2.72
CA ASP A 7 -10.23 -9.31 -1.70
C ASP A 7 -10.28 -8.15 -0.68
N ILE A 8 -9.12 -7.60 -0.32
CA ILE A 8 -9.03 -6.38 0.51
C ILE A 8 -9.80 -5.23 -0.14
N PHE A 9 -9.63 -5.00 -1.46
CA PHE A 9 -10.36 -3.94 -2.16
C PHE A 9 -11.88 -4.14 -2.14
N HIS A 10 -12.36 -5.38 -2.09
CA HIS A 10 -13.79 -5.66 -1.97
C HIS A 10 -14.36 -5.45 -0.56
N HIS A 11 -13.52 -5.55 0.47
CA HIS A 11 -13.94 -5.48 1.87
C HIS A 11 -13.61 -4.16 2.56
N THR A 12 -12.77 -3.32 1.95
CA THR A 12 -12.45 -2.00 2.50
C THR A 12 -13.60 -1.02 2.30
N GLN A 13 -13.75 -0.11 3.25
CA GLN A 13 -14.67 1.03 3.11
C GLN A 13 -14.04 2.23 2.38
N GLY A 14 -12.85 2.03 1.81
CA GLY A 14 -12.12 3.08 1.09
C GLY A 14 -11.18 3.88 1.98
N ASN A 15 -10.72 4.99 1.48
CA ASN A 15 -9.64 5.83 2.00
C ASN A 15 -9.59 5.94 3.53
N GLY A 16 -8.64 5.24 4.15
CA GLY A 16 -8.41 5.27 5.60
C GLY A 16 -9.39 4.43 6.43
N GLY A 17 -10.41 3.82 5.81
CA GLY A 17 -11.41 3.02 6.52
C GLY A 17 -10.96 1.63 6.93
N GLY A 18 -9.88 1.15 6.33
CA GLY A 18 -9.34 -0.18 6.61
C GLY A 18 -10.28 -1.33 6.23
N VAL A 19 -10.08 -2.47 6.85
CA VAL A 19 -10.93 -3.67 6.72
C VAL A 19 -11.31 -4.13 8.11
N ALA A 20 -12.60 -4.25 8.37
CA ALA A 20 -13.13 -4.57 9.71
C ALA A 20 -12.74 -5.96 10.20
N ASP A 21 -12.64 -6.94 9.31
CA ASP A 21 -12.35 -8.33 9.64
C ASP A 21 -11.30 -8.94 8.71
N LEU A 22 -10.03 -8.67 9.00
CA LEU A 22 -8.90 -9.24 8.26
C LEU A 22 -8.83 -10.76 8.36
N ALA A 23 -9.24 -11.33 9.48
CA ALA A 23 -9.22 -12.78 9.67
C ALA A 23 -10.11 -13.51 8.66
N SER A 24 -11.31 -12.98 8.40
CA SER A 24 -12.21 -13.51 7.36
C SER A 24 -11.61 -13.42 5.97
N VAL A 25 -10.93 -12.32 5.64
CA VAL A 25 -10.27 -12.14 4.35
C VAL A 25 -9.14 -13.16 4.18
N VAL A 26 -8.29 -13.32 5.18
CA VAL A 26 -7.18 -14.28 5.17
C VAL A 26 -7.68 -15.70 4.97
N THR A 27 -8.70 -16.10 5.73
CA THR A 27 -9.32 -17.43 5.63
C THR A 27 -9.97 -17.62 4.27
N GLY A 28 -10.68 -16.61 3.77
CA GLY A 28 -11.39 -16.66 2.50
C GLY A 28 -10.49 -16.86 1.28
N VAL A 29 -9.23 -16.39 1.34
CA VAL A 29 -8.24 -16.61 0.27
C VAL A 29 -7.40 -17.88 0.47
N GLY A 30 -7.69 -18.68 1.51
CA GLY A 30 -6.99 -19.93 1.78
C GLY A 30 -5.60 -19.77 2.39
N ALA A 31 -5.28 -18.61 2.96
CA ALA A 31 -4.01 -18.39 3.64
C ALA A 31 -4.05 -18.95 5.08
N ASP A 32 -2.86 -19.17 5.64
CA ASP A 32 -2.70 -19.65 7.01
C ASP A 32 -2.97 -18.49 8.00
N LEU A 33 -4.09 -18.58 8.71
CA LEU A 33 -4.53 -17.55 9.65
C LEU A 33 -3.59 -17.42 10.85
N ASP A 34 -3.07 -18.53 11.37
CA ASP A 34 -2.16 -18.49 12.53
C ASP A 34 -0.83 -17.84 12.17
N ALA A 35 -0.26 -18.20 11.02
CA ALA A 35 0.94 -17.55 10.49
C ALA A 35 0.71 -16.06 10.21
N PHE A 36 -0.44 -15.69 9.70
CA PHE A 36 -0.83 -14.29 9.49
C PHE A 36 -0.87 -13.51 10.82
N ARG A 37 -1.54 -14.05 11.83
CA ARG A 37 -1.65 -13.41 13.15
C ARG A 37 -0.30 -13.25 13.82
N GLU A 38 0.54 -14.27 13.74
CA GLU A 38 1.91 -14.21 14.30
C GLU A 38 2.73 -13.12 13.60
N CYS A 39 2.72 -13.08 12.27
CA CYS A 39 3.44 -12.08 11.50
C CYS A 39 2.94 -10.66 11.80
N LEU A 40 1.62 -10.46 11.82
CA LEU A 40 1.01 -9.16 12.11
C LEU A 40 1.34 -8.68 13.52
N GLY A 41 1.23 -9.57 14.51
CA GLY A 41 1.54 -9.26 15.90
C GLY A 41 3.02 -9.00 16.17
N SER A 42 3.92 -9.53 15.35
CA SER A 42 5.35 -9.33 15.47
C SER A 42 5.84 -7.93 15.03
N GLY A 43 5.03 -7.22 14.23
CA GLY A 43 5.45 -5.95 13.62
C GLY A 43 6.60 -6.09 12.62
N LYS A 44 6.82 -7.28 12.07
CA LYS A 44 7.99 -7.62 11.23
C LYS A 44 8.24 -6.67 10.07
N TYR A 45 7.18 -6.15 9.47
CA TYR A 45 7.26 -5.26 8.29
C TYR A 45 7.01 -3.78 8.62
N GLU A 46 6.82 -3.45 9.89
CA GLU A 46 6.51 -2.08 10.32
C GLU A 46 7.63 -1.10 9.96
N ASP A 47 8.88 -1.46 10.25
CA ASP A 47 10.05 -0.64 9.93
C ASP A 47 10.20 -0.42 8.42
N LYS A 48 9.93 -1.45 7.62
CA LYS A 48 9.99 -1.33 6.15
C LYS A 48 8.93 -0.38 5.63
N VAL A 49 7.70 -0.47 6.12
CA VAL A 49 6.60 0.43 5.72
C VAL A 49 6.95 1.86 6.13
N GLU A 50 7.43 2.07 7.35
CA GLU A 50 7.84 3.40 7.82
C GLU A 50 8.99 3.97 6.97
N ALA A 51 9.98 3.16 6.63
CA ALA A 51 11.07 3.59 5.75
C ALA A 51 10.57 4.02 4.37
N ASP A 52 9.62 3.28 3.79
CA ASP A 52 9.00 3.61 2.51
C ASP A 52 8.20 4.93 2.60
N ILE A 53 7.49 5.17 3.71
CA ILE A 53 6.77 6.42 3.96
C ILE A 53 7.75 7.60 4.02
N GLN A 54 8.83 7.48 4.79
CA GLN A 54 9.83 8.54 4.92
C GLN A 54 10.53 8.83 3.59
N LYS A 55 10.83 7.79 2.82
CA LYS A 55 11.38 7.94 1.47
C LYS A 55 10.44 8.71 0.54
N ALA A 56 9.16 8.36 0.54
CA ALA A 56 8.15 9.07 -0.25
C ALA A 56 8.07 10.56 0.15
N LYS A 57 8.04 10.85 1.45
CA LYS A 57 8.04 12.22 1.97
C LYS A 57 9.28 12.99 1.52
N SER A 58 10.46 12.35 1.50
CA SER A 58 11.70 12.99 1.05
C SER A 58 11.67 13.39 -0.42
N TYR A 59 10.84 12.75 -1.23
CA TYR A 59 10.60 13.11 -2.63
C TYR A 59 9.45 14.11 -2.83
N GLY A 60 8.89 14.64 -1.75
CA GLY A 60 7.80 15.61 -1.81
C GLY A 60 6.40 15.02 -1.95
N VAL A 61 6.26 13.72 -1.79
CA VAL A 61 4.94 13.05 -1.80
C VAL A 61 4.19 13.38 -0.51
N ASN A 62 3.01 13.96 -0.63
CA ASN A 62 2.15 14.33 0.51
C ASN A 62 0.71 13.82 0.38
N GLY A 63 0.44 12.99 -0.60
CA GLY A 63 -0.88 12.39 -0.83
C GLY A 63 -0.85 11.37 -1.97
N THR A 64 -1.99 10.77 -2.23
CA THR A 64 -2.13 9.74 -3.27
C THR A 64 -3.26 10.09 -4.24
N PRO A 65 -3.13 9.71 -5.51
CA PRO A 65 -1.93 9.16 -6.13
C PRO A 65 -0.82 10.20 -6.29
N ALA A 66 0.42 9.75 -6.34
CA ALA A 66 1.58 10.57 -6.69
C ALA A 66 2.34 9.88 -7.82
N THR A 67 2.58 10.61 -8.91
CA THR A 67 3.19 10.05 -10.11
C THR A 67 4.45 10.83 -10.46
N PHE A 68 5.56 10.12 -10.68
CA PHE A 68 6.80 10.71 -11.18
C PHE A 68 6.94 10.37 -12.66
N VAL A 69 7.12 11.40 -13.47
CA VAL A 69 7.48 11.25 -14.88
C VAL A 69 8.97 11.52 -15.01
N VAL A 70 9.71 10.54 -15.53
CA VAL A 70 11.17 10.62 -15.67
C VAL A 70 11.54 10.63 -17.15
N ASP A 71 12.30 11.64 -17.56
CA ASP A 71 12.94 11.67 -18.88
C ASP A 71 14.25 10.89 -18.83
N ASN A 72 14.29 9.74 -19.48
CA ASN A 72 15.44 8.84 -19.47
C ASN A 72 16.66 9.41 -20.21
N HIS A 73 16.49 10.41 -21.07
CA HIS A 73 17.61 11.04 -21.78
C HIS A 73 18.31 12.09 -20.93
N THR A 74 17.54 12.88 -20.19
CA THR A 74 18.07 14.00 -19.41
C THR A 74 18.20 13.69 -17.92
N GLY A 75 17.54 12.63 -17.44
CA GLY A 75 17.43 12.31 -16.04
C GLY A 75 16.50 13.23 -15.24
N LYS A 76 15.85 14.20 -15.91
CA LYS A 76 14.90 15.10 -15.26
C LYS A 76 13.62 14.36 -14.88
N SER A 77 13.07 14.71 -13.73
CA SER A 77 11.80 14.16 -13.25
C SER A 77 10.83 15.26 -12.85
N GLN A 78 9.55 14.95 -12.95
CA GLN A 78 8.47 15.83 -12.51
C GLN A 78 7.50 15.03 -11.66
N LEU A 79 7.14 15.59 -10.50
CA LEU A 79 6.09 15.03 -9.65
C LEU A 79 4.73 15.61 -10.06
N LEU A 80 3.78 14.73 -10.34
CA LEU A 80 2.37 15.06 -10.53
C LEU A 80 1.60 14.61 -9.28
N GLY A 81 1.12 15.57 -8.51
CA GLY A 81 0.35 15.31 -7.30
C GLY A 81 -1.14 15.13 -7.59
N GLY A 82 -1.75 14.11 -6.95
CA GLY A 82 -3.16 13.81 -7.12
C GLY A 82 -3.52 13.15 -8.45
N ALA A 83 -4.78 12.76 -8.58
CA ALA A 83 -5.31 12.18 -9.81
C ALA A 83 -5.37 13.23 -10.90
N GLN A 84 -4.85 12.89 -12.07
CA GLN A 84 -4.84 13.77 -13.24
C GLN A 84 -6.01 13.41 -14.16
N PRO A 85 -6.59 14.38 -14.89
CA PRO A 85 -7.62 14.09 -15.88
C PRO A 85 -7.04 13.27 -17.03
N ALA A 86 -7.90 12.46 -17.66
CA ALA A 86 -7.53 11.63 -18.81
C ALA A 86 -7.14 12.49 -20.05
#